data_c3992e06cc34c11f92b20a1e1e4033c5
#
_entry.id   c3992e06cc34c11f92b20a1e1e4033c5
#
_cell.length_a   1.000
_cell.length_b   1.000
_cell.length_c   1.000
_cell.angle_alpha   90.00
_cell.angle_beta   90.00
_cell.angle_gamma   90.00
#
_symmetry.space_group_name_H-M   'P 1'
#
loop_
_entity.id
_entity.type
_entity.pdbx_description
1 polymer ?
#
loop_
_entity_poly.entity_id
_entity_poly.type
_entity_poly.pdbx_seq_one_letter_code
_entity_poly.pdbx_strand_id
1 'polypeptide(L)'
;MTDSQHIENLTINVNLVRLPHLTDYLPNLQTHTTPLEHNNFYHPSNGFYLSQSDVIIRRTIYDLARTAPSSHFAYHRAGPRKQIFYDQQNVRAAIVTCGGLCPGLNTVIRELVVGLWEQYGVREIFGIKAGYRGFYSMDPVRLDVKMVHNWHKRGGTVLETSRGGFDLDKIVNAIQDYGYNQVYIIGGDGTLRGAVKIFNEIRRRKLYVGVAAIPKTVDNDVGIIDRSFGFQTAVEKAQQAISAAHVEAESAPNGIGLVKLMGRSTGHIALYATLSSRDVDCCLIPENEFYLHGKGGLFEFLEDRLKQNGHAVVVVAEGTGQDMIPRTNAEKQVSDESGNPVFLDVGVWLKSELKKWWDVDHKGELFTVKYIDPTYMIRAVTANATDNLYCTLLSHSAIHGVMAGYTGFVAGPINGNYAYIPMDEIADTKNVVDTKDPKWAWVRSITTQPDFQRN
;
A
#
# COMPACT_ATOMS: atom_id res chain seq x y z
N MET A 1 3.28 -46.04 -7.52
CA MET A 1 4.00 -46.66 -6.39
C MET A 1 4.89 -45.60 -5.80
N THR A 2 4.56 -45.20 -4.76
CA THR A 2 4.84 -44.22 -3.72
C THR A 2 6.33 -44.12 -3.39
N ASP A 3 7.01 -43.10 -3.91
CA ASP A 3 8.21 -42.57 -3.28
C ASP A 3 7.79 -41.64 -2.15
N SER A 4 7.50 -42.21 -0.98
CA SER A 4 7.51 -41.45 0.27
C SER A 4 8.98 -41.22 0.65
N GLN A 5 9.61 -40.24 0.05
CA GLN A 5 10.85 -39.70 0.57
C GLN A 5 10.56 -39.12 1.94
N HIS A 6 11.09 -39.75 2.97
CA HIS A 6 11.13 -39.22 4.34
C HIS A 6 11.88 -37.88 4.28
N ILE A 7 11.16 -36.77 4.45
CA ILE A 7 11.75 -35.46 4.64
C ILE A 7 12.23 -35.40 6.09
N GLU A 8 13.44 -35.87 6.32
CA GLU A 8 14.10 -35.77 7.63
C GLU A 8 14.70 -34.37 7.77
N ASN A 9 14.14 -33.59 8.71
CA ASN A 9 14.71 -32.38 9.29
C ASN A 9 15.20 -31.30 8.31
N LEU A 10 14.31 -30.40 7.87
CA LEU A 10 14.69 -29.19 7.18
C LEU A 10 15.33 -28.20 8.16
N THR A 11 16.67 -28.04 8.11
CA THR A 11 17.36 -26.99 8.86
C THR A 11 17.36 -25.70 8.04
N ILE A 12 16.69 -24.67 8.56
CA ILE A 12 16.61 -23.36 7.91
C ILE A 12 17.63 -22.41 8.54
N ASN A 13 18.58 -21.90 7.73
CA ASN A 13 19.48 -20.84 8.15
C ASN A 13 18.77 -19.48 8.05
N VAL A 14 18.58 -18.81 9.18
CA VAL A 14 17.85 -17.53 9.27
C VAL A 14 18.83 -16.40 9.49
N ASN A 15 18.83 -15.41 8.60
CA ASN A 15 19.57 -14.16 8.76
C ASN A 15 18.63 -13.09 9.30
N LEU A 16 18.80 -12.69 10.56
CA LEU A 16 18.07 -11.58 11.12
C LEU A 16 18.51 -10.26 10.48
N VAL A 17 17.56 -9.56 9.90
CA VAL A 17 17.80 -8.22 9.35
C VAL A 17 17.99 -7.25 10.51
N ARG A 18 19.10 -6.51 10.48
CA ARG A 18 19.43 -5.54 11.53
C ARG A 18 18.45 -4.36 11.48
N LEU A 19 17.69 -4.19 12.53
CA LEU A 19 16.81 -3.04 12.72
C LEU A 19 17.60 -1.91 13.42
N PRO A 20 17.65 -0.68 12.86
CA PRO A 20 18.30 0.45 13.53
C PRO A 20 17.68 0.77 14.89
N HIS A 21 18.52 1.09 15.85
CA HIS A 21 18.12 1.44 17.21
C HIS A 21 18.78 2.75 17.65
N LEU A 22 18.13 3.51 18.52
CA LEU A 22 18.67 4.79 19.02
C LEU A 22 20.03 4.64 19.68
N THR A 23 20.27 3.53 20.39
CA THR A 23 21.56 3.24 21.03
C THR A 23 22.71 3.02 20.05
N ASP A 24 22.44 2.81 18.76
CA ASP A 24 23.49 2.69 17.73
C ASP A 24 24.30 3.98 17.60
N TYR A 25 23.74 5.13 17.95
CA TYR A 25 24.38 6.45 17.84
C TYR A 25 24.24 7.33 19.10
N LEU A 26 23.45 6.88 20.08
CA LEU A 26 23.24 7.50 21.39
C LEU A 26 23.43 6.45 22.50
N PRO A 27 24.68 6.04 22.82
CA PRO A 27 24.94 4.85 23.63
C PRO A 27 24.52 4.96 25.11
N ASN A 28 24.29 6.16 25.65
CA ASN A 28 24.01 6.40 27.05
C ASN A 28 22.52 6.71 27.34
N LEU A 29 21.60 6.20 26.52
CA LEU A 29 20.18 6.40 26.77
C LEU A 29 19.69 5.59 27.96
N GLN A 30 18.90 6.24 28.80
CA GLN A 30 18.23 5.58 29.92
C GLN A 30 17.07 4.73 29.42
N THR A 31 16.85 3.62 30.12
CA THR A 31 15.67 2.77 29.90
C THR A 31 14.64 3.04 30.99
N HIS A 32 13.38 2.95 30.60
CA HIS A 32 12.23 3.11 31.49
C HIS A 32 11.37 1.87 31.44
N THR A 33 10.66 1.56 32.51
CA THR A 33 9.62 0.55 32.50
C THR A 33 8.41 1.07 31.73
N THR A 34 7.84 0.24 30.88
CA THR A 34 6.67 0.64 30.10
C THR A 34 5.47 0.96 31.00
N PRO A 35 4.72 2.05 30.76
CA PRO A 35 3.51 2.37 31.51
C PRO A 35 2.36 1.37 31.27
N LEU A 36 2.47 0.50 30.27
CA LEU A 36 1.49 -0.54 29.99
C LEU A 36 1.30 -1.52 31.15
N GLU A 37 2.28 -1.70 32.02
CA GLU A 37 2.18 -2.55 33.23
C GLU A 37 1.15 -2.03 34.24
N HIS A 38 0.94 -0.72 34.27
CA HIS A 38 0.03 -0.06 35.23
C HIS A 38 -1.29 0.39 34.57
N ASN A 39 -1.45 0.13 33.28
CA ASN A 39 -2.66 0.53 32.56
C ASN A 39 -3.75 -0.53 32.76
N ASN A 40 -4.90 -0.13 33.32
CA ASN A 40 -6.05 -1.00 33.55
C ASN A 40 -6.61 -1.68 32.30
N PHE A 41 -6.25 -1.19 31.10
CA PHE A 41 -6.63 -1.78 29.82
C PHE A 41 -5.77 -2.99 29.44
N TYR A 42 -4.59 -3.12 30.02
CA TYR A 42 -3.65 -4.20 29.72
C TYR A 42 -3.20 -4.89 31.00
N HIS A 43 -3.96 -5.87 31.48
CA HIS A 43 -3.46 -6.74 32.52
C HIS A 43 -2.25 -7.51 31.98
N PRO A 44 -1.08 -7.43 32.62
CA PRO A 44 0.10 -8.15 32.18
C PRO A 44 -0.11 -9.66 32.37
N SER A 45 -0.66 -10.33 31.37
CA SER A 45 -0.55 -11.76 31.29
C SER A 45 0.88 -12.15 30.89
N ASN A 46 1.39 -13.26 31.41
CA ASN A 46 2.66 -13.81 30.95
C ASN A 46 2.58 -14.07 29.44
N GLY A 47 3.20 -13.25 28.61
CA GLY A 47 3.16 -13.37 27.16
C GLY A 47 2.67 -12.12 26.40
N PHE A 48 2.19 -11.08 27.13
CA PHE A 48 1.79 -9.82 26.49
C PHE A 48 2.99 -9.08 25.85
N TYR A 49 4.16 -9.10 26.53
CA TYR A 49 5.38 -8.47 26.03
C TYR A 49 6.17 -9.41 25.14
N LEU A 50 6.60 -8.88 23.99
CA LEU A 50 7.42 -9.64 23.05
C LEU A 50 8.89 -9.58 23.42
N SER A 51 9.61 -10.68 23.21
CA SER A 51 11.06 -10.73 23.32
C SER A 51 11.73 -10.07 22.11
N GLN A 52 12.98 -9.61 22.31
CA GLN A 52 13.82 -9.17 21.18
C GLN A 52 14.19 -10.33 20.24
N SER A 53 14.13 -11.56 20.73
CA SER A 53 14.38 -12.78 19.96
C SER A 53 13.16 -13.26 19.14
N ASP A 54 11.98 -12.64 19.33
CA ASP A 54 10.80 -12.97 18.53
C ASP A 54 10.94 -12.39 17.13
N VAL A 55 11.04 -13.26 16.12
CA VAL A 55 11.27 -12.90 14.74
C VAL A 55 10.24 -13.54 13.80
N ILE A 56 10.04 -12.93 12.64
CA ILE A 56 9.16 -13.41 11.57
C ILE A 56 10.00 -13.67 10.34
N ILE A 57 9.91 -14.90 9.80
CA ILE A 57 10.60 -15.29 8.58
C ILE A 57 9.82 -14.76 7.37
N ARG A 58 10.53 -14.12 6.43
CA ARG A 58 9.90 -13.53 5.24
C ARG A 58 9.28 -14.59 4.31
N ARG A 59 9.99 -15.69 4.08
CA ARG A 59 9.56 -16.72 3.14
C ARG A 59 9.07 -17.97 3.87
N THR A 60 7.84 -18.37 3.59
CA THR A 60 7.20 -19.56 4.19
C THR A 60 6.98 -20.70 3.19
N ILE A 61 7.19 -20.46 1.89
CA ILE A 61 7.02 -21.47 0.84
C ILE A 61 8.39 -21.91 0.34
N TYR A 62 8.66 -23.20 0.40
CA TYR A 62 9.93 -23.83 0.01
C TYR A 62 9.69 -24.89 -1.06
N ASP A 63 10.58 -24.90 -2.06
CA ASP A 63 10.64 -25.99 -3.02
C ASP A 63 11.62 -27.06 -2.48
N LEU A 64 11.08 -28.16 -2.03
CA LEU A 64 11.85 -29.25 -1.45
C LEU A 64 12.73 -30.00 -2.45
N ALA A 65 12.47 -29.85 -3.76
CA ALA A 65 13.30 -30.43 -4.82
C ALA A 65 14.57 -29.61 -5.07
N ARG A 66 14.63 -28.36 -4.57
CA ARG A 66 15.81 -27.50 -4.71
C ARG A 66 16.65 -27.54 -3.44
N THR A 67 17.76 -28.25 -3.48
CA THR A 67 18.67 -28.48 -2.36
C THR A 67 19.56 -27.29 -1.95
N ALA A 68 19.36 -26.10 -2.46
CA ALA A 68 20.17 -24.95 -2.07
C ALA A 68 19.60 -24.26 -0.84
N PRO A 69 20.37 -24.09 0.26
CA PRO A 69 19.94 -23.30 1.39
C PRO A 69 19.97 -21.82 0.96
N SER A 70 18.83 -21.31 0.52
CA SER A 70 18.68 -19.87 0.40
C SER A 70 18.72 -19.29 1.83
N SER A 71 19.56 -18.29 2.06
CA SER A 71 19.53 -17.54 3.31
C SER A 71 18.15 -16.90 3.48
N HIS A 72 17.49 -17.20 4.59
CA HIS A 72 16.15 -16.70 4.89
C HIS A 72 16.27 -15.44 5.72
N PHE A 73 15.66 -14.35 5.24
CA PHE A 73 15.59 -13.11 6.00
C PHE A 73 14.48 -13.20 7.04
N ALA A 74 14.77 -12.74 8.25
CA ALA A 74 13.82 -12.58 9.32
C ALA A 74 13.83 -11.13 9.82
N TYR A 75 12.68 -10.68 10.30
CA TYR A 75 12.46 -9.35 10.85
C TYR A 75 11.99 -9.45 12.30
N HIS A 76 12.28 -8.44 13.12
CA HIS A 76 11.77 -8.38 14.47
C HIS A 76 10.24 -8.31 14.48
N ARG A 77 9.61 -9.15 15.30
CA ARG A 77 8.18 -9.13 15.51
C ARG A 77 7.76 -7.82 16.17
N ALA A 78 6.76 -7.15 15.61
CA ALA A 78 6.24 -5.88 16.12
C ALA A 78 5.30 -6.09 17.31
N GLY A 79 5.42 -5.26 18.33
CA GLY A 79 4.55 -5.26 19.51
C GLY A 79 5.25 -4.69 20.74
N PRO A 80 4.56 -4.68 21.89
CA PRO A 80 5.03 -4.02 23.11
C PRO A 80 6.25 -4.69 23.72
N ARG A 81 7.12 -3.88 24.35
CA ARG A 81 8.31 -4.30 25.09
C ARG A 81 8.21 -3.85 26.55
N LYS A 82 8.79 -4.61 27.48
CA LYS A 82 8.85 -4.25 28.92
C LYS A 82 9.69 -3.01 29.16
N GLN A 83 10.78 -2.87 28.43
CA GLN A 83 11.66 -1.72 28.51
C GLN A 83 11.45 -0.80 27.31
N ILE A 84 11.37 0.49 27.58
CA ILE A 84 11.24 1.56 26.59
C ILE A 84 12.38 2.57 26.79
N PHE A 85 12.66 3.35 25.75
CA PHE A 85 13.74 4.33 25.72
C PHE A 85 13.25 5.76 25.78
N TYR A 86 11.95 5.98 25.94
CA TYR A 86 11.34 7.29 26.07
C TYR A 86 10.61 7.40 27.40
N ASP A 87 10.90 8.46 28.16
CA ASP A 87 9.99 8.90 29.19
C ASP A 87 8.77 9.55 28.57
N GLN A 88 7.61 8.99 28.82
CA GLN A 88 6.35 9.41 28.21
C GLN A 88 6.01 10.90 28.45
N GLN A 89 6.46 11.47 29.59
CA GLN A 89 6.22 12.87 29.92
C GLN A 89 7.00 13.83 29.01
N ASN A 90 8.11 13.35 28.45
CA ASN A 90 9.02 14.11 27.61
C ASN A 90 8.84 13.82 26.11
N VAL A 91 7.86 12.97 25.74
CA VAL A 91 7.59 12.68 24.32
C VAL A 91 6.86 13.84 23.68
N ARG A 92 7.43 14.33 22.56
CA ARG A 92 6.79 15.23 21.61
C ARG A 92 6.71 14.54 20.26
N ALA A 93 5.51 14.08 19.88
CA ALA A 93 5.29 13.29 18.69
C ALA A 93 4.74 14.14 17.54
N ALA A 94 5.32 14.02 16.33
CA ALA A 94 4.82 14.60 15.09
C ALA A 94 4.24 13.53 14.18
N ILE A 95 3.05 13.77 13.61
CA ILE A 95 2.36 12.88 12.68
C ILE A 95 2.15 13.64 11.37
N VAL A 96 2.61 13.08 10.24
CA VAL A 96 2.50 13.68 8.91
C VAL A 96 1.95 12.72 7.88
N THR A 97 1.02 13.20 7.02
CA THR A 97 0.48 12.44 5.88
C THR A 97 0.95 13.04 4.57
N CYS A 98 1.53 12.22 3.69
CA CYS A 98 2.09 12.65 2.40
C CYS A 98 1.53 11.84 1.23
N GLY A 99 1.49 12.46 0.04
CA GLY A 99 1.10 11.83 -1.21
C GLY A 99 -0.41 11.76 -1.43
N GLY A 100 -0.89 10.84 -2.26
CA GLY A 100 -2.30 10.71 -2.62
C GLY A 100 -3.19 10.23 -1.48
N LEU A 101 -4.51 10.42 -1.62
CA LEU A 101 -5.49 9.90 -0.66
C LEU A 101 -5.56 8.37 -0.68
N CYS A 102 -5.91 7.82 0.47
CA CYS A 102 -6.08 6.38 0.67
C CYS A 102 -7.13 6.14 1.77
N PRO A 103 -8.04 5.18 1.61
CA PRO A 103 -8.95 4.81 2.69
C PRO A 103 -8.19 4.36 3.92
N GLY A 104 -8.51 4.92 5.09
CA GLY A 104 -7.84 4.58 6.35
C GLY A 104 -6.81 5.60 6.84
N LEU A 105 -6.43 6.62 6.06
CA LEU A 105 -5.50 7.66 6.52
C LEU A 105 -5.89 8.28 7.87
N ASN A 106 -7.15 8.69 7.99
CA ASN A 106 -7.65 9.29 9.22
C ASN A 106 -7.74 8.28 10.38
N THR A 107 -7.93 6.99 10.07
CA THR A 107 -7.88 5.92 11.07
C THR A 107 -6.46 5.79 11.63
N VAL A 108 -5.43 5.76 10.75
CA VAL A 108 -4.03 5.71 11.18
C VAL A 108 -3.68 6.90 12.08
N ILE A 109 -4.05 8.13 11.69
CA ILE A 109 -3.80 9.32 12.50
C ILE A 109 -4.48 9.19 13.87
N ARG A 110 -5.77 8.83 13.87
CA ARG A 110 -6.55 8.63 15.10
C ARG A 110 -5.88 7.61 16.01
N GLU A 111 -5.51 6.46 15.48
CA GLU A 111 -4.95 5.36 16.28
C GLU A 111 -3.53 5.66 16.79
N LEU A 112 -2.73 6.45 16.06
CA LEU A 112 -1.48 6.98 16.58
C LEU A 112 -1.72 7.92 17.78
N VAL A 113 -2.70 8.83 17.67
CA VAL A 113 -3.04 9.75 18.77
C VAL A 113 -3.58 8.99 19.98
N VAL A 114 -4.56 8.10 19.76
CA VAL A 114 -5.20 7.32 20.83
C VAL A 114 -4.19 6.38 21.50
N GLY A 115 -3.37 5.67 20.72
CA GLY A 115 -2.35 4.76 21.27
C GLY A 115 -1.28 5.48 22.07
N LEU A 116 -0.76 6.61 21.57
CA LEU A 116 0.19 7.44 22.32
C LEU A 116 -0.41 7.99 23.62
N TRP A 117 -1.65 8.47 23.54
CA TRP A 117 -2.34 9.10 24.65
C TRP A 117 -2.80 8.12 25.73
N GLU A 118 -3.53 7.07 25.33
CA GLU A 118 -4.15 6.15 26.28
C GLU A 118 -3.21 5.05 26.76
N GLN A 119 -2.38 4.51 25.88
CA GLN A 119 -1.47 3.43 26.25
C GLN A 119 -0.19 3.92 26.93
N TYR A 120 0.40 5.00 26.42
CA TYR A 120 1.68 5.49 26.89
C TYR A 120 1.59 6.79 27.71
N GLY A 121 0.44 7.45 27.78
CA GLY A 121 0.28 8.68 28.57
C GLY A 121 0.91 9.92 27.91
N VAL A 122 1.29 9.86 26.64
CA VAL A 122 1.86 11.00 25.89
C VAL A 122 0.81 12.10 25.70
N ARG A 123 1.20 13.37 25.94
CA ARG A 123 0.28 14.52 25.88
C ARG A 123 0.66 15.58 24.83
N GLU A 124 1.89 15.56 24.34
CA GLU A 124 2.41 16.48 23.33
C GLU A 124 2.42 15.77 21.96
N ILE A 125 1.27 15.77 21.29
CA ILE A 125 1.08 15.12 19.98
C ILE A 125 0.67 16.17 18.95
N PHE A 126 1.36 16.25 17.83
CA PHE A 126 1.18 17.27 16.82
C PHE A 126 0.94 16.66 15.44
N GLY A 127 -0.07 17.19 14.74
CA GLY A 127 -0.32 16.92 13.34
C GLY A 127 0.36 17.96 12.44
N ILE A 128 1.14 17.50 11.49
CA ILE A 128 1.78 18.34 10.48
C ILE A 128 0.87 18.39 9.26
N LYS A 129 0.36 19.58 8.94
CA LYS A 129 -0.53 19.79 7.79
C LYS A 129 0.22 19.83 6.47
N ALA A 130 -0.48 19.48 5.37
CA ALA A 130 0.01 19.59 3.99
C ALA A 130 1.34 18.89 3.71
N GLY A 131 1.54 17.71 4.29
CA GLY A 131 2.69 16.85 4.01
C GLY A 131 4.03 17.40 4.50
N TYR A 132 5.11 16.99 3.87
CA TYR A 132 6.46 17.40 4.25
C TYR A 132 6.67 18.91 4.29
N ARG A 133 6.03 19.64 3.38
CA ARG A 133 6.09 21.09 3.34
C ARG A 133 5.60 21.73 4.64
N GLY A 134 4.64 21.11 5.30
CA GLY A 134 4.05 21.62 6.54
C GLY A 134 5.03 21.75 7.71
N PHE A 135 6.11 20.99 7.74
CA PHE A 135 7.12 21.11 8.81
C PHE A 135 7.72 22.53 8.90
N TYR A 136 7.83 23.23 7.79
CA TYR A 136 8.50 24.53 7.74
C TYR A 136 7.66 25.68 7.18
N SER A 137 6.42 25.42 6.77
CA SER A 137 5.54 26.43 6.16
C SER A 137 4.21 26.62 6.86
N MET A 138 3.90 25.83 7.88
CA MET A 138 2.62 25.87 8.60
C MET A 138 2.83 25.61 10.08
N ASP A 139 1.94 26.16 10.90
CA ASP A 139 1.91 25.85 12.33
C ASP A 139 1.38 24.43 12.55
N PRO A 140 2.02 23.64 13.42
CA PRO A 140 1.55 22.31 13.76
C PRO A 140 0.24 22.37 14.56
N VAL A 141 -0.63 21.41 14.34
CA VAL A 141 -1.90 21.28 15.06
C VAL A 141 -1.72 20.35 16.25
N ARG A 142 -1.94 20.83 17.47
CA ARG A 142 -1.96 19.96 18.65
C ARG A 142 -3.15 19.03 18.58
N LEU A 143 -2.90 17.73 18.76
CA LEU A 143 -3.90 16.67 18.65
C LEU A 143 -4.21 16.07 20.03
N ASP A 144 -5.48 15.75 20.27
CA ASP A 144 -5.93 15.01 21.44
C ASP A 144 -7.02 13.99 21.06
N VAL A 145 -7.37 13.11 21.98
CA VAL A 145 -8.34 12.04 21.77
C VAL A 145 -9.73 12.55 21.47
N LYS A 146 -10.13 13.73 22.01
CA LYS A 146 -11.44 14.34 21.72
C LYS A 146 -11.52 14.83 20.30
N MET A 147 -10.46 15.50 19.84
CA MET A 147 -10.37 16.02 18.47
C MET A 147 -10.45 14.89 17.44
N VAL A 148 -9.70 13.81 17.63
CA VAL A 148 -9.60 12.72 16.66
C VAL A 148 -10.74 11.69 16.75
N HIS A 149 -11.63 11.81 17.74
CA HIS A 149 -12.63 10.78 18.11
C HIS A 149 -13.40 10.20 16.91
N ASN A 150 -13.84 11.02 15.99
CA ASN A 150 -14.62 10.59 14.83
C ASN A 150 -13.85 10.61 13.50
N TRP A 151 -12.51 10.77 13.51
CA TRP A 151 -11.74 10.92 12.26
C TRP A 151 -11.76 9.66 11.40
N HIS A 152 -11.78 8.47 11.99
CA HIS A 152 -11.91 7.20 11.28
C HIS A 152 -13.19 7.06 10.42
N LYS A 153 -14.22 7.89 10.70
CA LYS A 153 -15.47 7.93 9.93
C LYS A 153 -15.41 8.91 8.75
N ARG A 154 -14.25 9.48 8.44
CA ARG A 154 -14.07 10.49 7.39
C ARG A 154 -13.10 9.98 6.34
N GLY A 155 -13.49 10.06 5.06
CA GLY A 155 -12.57 9.84 3.96
C GLY A 155 -11.56 10.98 3.82
N GLY A 156 -10.57 10.80 2.98
CA GLY A 156 -9.49 11.75 2.79
C GLY A 156 -8.50 11.81 3.96
N THR A 157 -7.90 12.98 4.20
CA THR A 157 -7.04 13.23 5.38
C THR A 157 -7.33 14.59 6.00
N VAL A 158 -7.58 14.61 7.32
CA VAL A 158 -7.86 15.84 8.08
C VAL A 158 -6.60 16.71 8.20
N LEU A 159 -5.42 16.11 8.18
CA LEU A 159 -4.15 16.84 8.20
C LEU A 159 -3.76 17.39 6.82
N GLU A 160 -4.64 17.26 5.82
CA GLU A 160 -4.31 17.58 4.44
C GLU A 160 -3.11 16.76 3.92
N THR A 161 -2.76 16.91 2.68
CA THR A 161 -1.61 16.24 2.08
C THR A 161 -1.10 17.06 0.92
N SER A 162 0.18 16.89 0.59
CA SER A 162 0.75 17.45 -0.63
C SER A 162 1.63 16.42 -1.34
N ARG A 163 1.81 16.65 -2.63
CA ARG A 163 2.89 16.08 -3.41
C ARG A 163 3.99 17.13 -3.50
N GLY A 164 5.26 16.72 -3.45
CA GLY A 164 6.39 17.67 -3.46
C GLY A 164 6.62 18.38 -2.12
N GLY A 165 7.42 19.46 -2.16
CA GLY A 165 7.78 20.23 -0.95
C GLY A 165 8.72 19.50 0.00
N PHE A 166 9.51 18.54 -0.49
CA PHE A 166 10.55 17.88 0.30
C PHE A 166 11.82 18.73 0.31
N ASP A 167 12.17 19.24 1.48
CA ASP A 167 13.41 19.97 1.74
C ASP A 167 14.02 19.39 3.01
N LEU A 168 15.07 18.59 2.86
CA LEU A 168 15.65 17.81 3.96
C LEU A 168 16.09 18.69 5.13
N ASP A 169 16.82 19.76 4.84
CA ASP A 169 17.40 20.62 5.89
C ASP A 169 16.29 21.36 6.64
N LYS A 170 15.32 21.93 5.93
CA LYS A 170 14.19 22.62 6.58
C LYS A 170 13.35 21.68 7.42
N ILE A 171 13.10 20.46 6.95
CA ILE A 171 12.32 19.47 7.70
C ILE A 171 13.06 19.06 8.99
N VAL A 172 14.36 18.72 8.90
CA VAL A 172 15.10 18.26 10.07
C VAL A 172 15.38 19.41 11.06
N ASN A 173 15.60 20.64 10.55
CA ASN A 173 15.69 21.82 11.41
C ASN A 173 14.38 22.05 12.16
N ALA A 174 13.23 21.98 11.48
CA ALA A 174 11.92 22.11 12.13
C ALA A 174 11.69 21.02 13.20
N ILE A 175 12.06 19.76 12.90
CA ILE A 175 11.99 18.67 13.88
C ILE A 175 12.78 19.02 15.14
N GLN A 176 13.99 19.58 14.98
CA GLN A 176 14.86 20.00 16.06
C GLN A 176 14.31 21.22 16.81
N ASP A 177 13.89 22.26 16.09
CA ASP A 177 13.43 23.54 16.65
C ASP A 177 12.12 23.40 17.43
N TYR A 178 11.19 22.57 16.94
CA TYR A 178 9.96 22.23 17.67
C TYR A 178 10.18 21.19 18.76
N GLY A 179 11.38 20.59 18.86
CA GLY A 179 11.71 19.58 19.85
C GLY A 179 10.97 18.26 19.68
N TYR A 180 10.56 17.91 18.46
CA TYR A 180 9.97 16.60 18.22
C TYR A 180 11.01 15.50 18.40
N ASN A 181 10.68 14.50 19.23
CA ASN A 181 11.53 13.34 19.45
C ASN A 181 10.93 12.03 18.94
N GLN A 182 9.69 12.07 18.44
CA GLN A 182 9.09 10.97 17.68
C GLN A 182 8.43 11.52 16.42
N VAL A 183 8.69 10.89 15.27
CA VAL A 183 8.11 11.30 13.98
C VAL A 183 7.49 10.10 13.29
N TYR A 184 6.18 10.19 13.04
CA TYR A 184 5.38 9.18 12.37
C TYR A 184 5.01 9.67 10.97
N ILE A 185 5.54 9.00 9.95
CA ILE A 185 5.41 9.40 8.54
C ILE A 185 4.48 8.42 7.82
N ILE A 186 3.37 8.92 7.28
CA ILE A 186 2.38 8.11 6.58
C ILE A 186 2.42 8.45 5.10
N GLY A 187 2.80 7.50 4.22
CA GLY A 187 2.89 7.78 2.80
C GLY A 187 3.35 6.61 1.93
N GLY A 188 3.33 6.82 0.60
CA GLY A 188 3.78 5.86 -0.40
C GLY A 188 5.27 5.96 -0.70
N ASP A 189 5.72 5.33 -1.80
CA ASP A 189 7.14 5.19 -2.17
C ASP A 189 7.97 6.46 -2.12
N GLY A 190 7.50 7.54 -2.74
CA GLY A 190 8.21 8.83 -2.70
C GLY A 190 8.37 9.37 -1.28
N THR A 191 7.35 9.16 -0.44
CA THR A 191 7.38 9.54 0.98
C THR A 191 8.34 8.67 1.77
N LEU A 192 8.36 7.36 1.52
CA LEU A 192 9.29 6.43 2.19
C LEU A 192 10.74 6.75 1.84
N ARG A 193 11.05 7.04 0.56
CA ARG A 193 12.38 7.53 0.17
C ARG A 193 12.76 8.85 0.87
N GLY A 194 11.79 9.75 1.07
CA GLY A 194 11.98 10.95 1.89
C GLY A 194 12.25 10.64 3.36
N ALA A 195 11.48 9.69 3.93
CA ALA A 195 11.64 9.25 5.32
C ALA A 195 13.03 8.64 5.58
N VAL A 196 13.57 7.85 4.64
CA VAL A 196 14.96 7.33 4.70
C VAL A 196 15.97 8.49 4.79
N LYS A 197 15.81 9.53 3.97
CA LYS A 197 16.71 10.70 4.00
C LYS A 197 16.61 11.45 5.33
N ILE A 198 15.40 11.67 5.84
CA ILE A 198 15.15 12.31 7.15
C ILE A 198 15.80 11.48 8.27
N PHE A 199 15.58 10.17 8.29
CA PHE A 199 16.18 9.28 9.27
C PHE A 199 17.73 9.33 9.24
N ASN A 200 18.33 9.24 8.05
CA ASN A 200 19.79 9.29 7.89
C ASN A 200 20.37 10.63 8.38
N GLU A 201 19.69 11.75 8.13
CA GLU A 201 20.13 13.06 8.60
C GLU A 201 19.99 13.21 10.12
N ILE A 202 18.88 12.72 10.70
CA ILE A 202 18.69 12.63 12.16
C ILE A 202 19.83 11.84 12.81
N ARG A 203 20.16 10.67 12.24
CA ARG A 203 21.27 9.82 12.71
C ARG A 203 22.62 10.52 12.58
N ARG A 204 22.87 11.20 11.45
CA ARG A 204 24.09 11.97 11.21
C ARG A 204 24.29 13.10 12.23
N ARG A 205 23.19 13.80 12.57
CA ARG A 205 23.20 14.86 13.60
C ARG A 205 23.16 14.32 15.01
N LYS A 206 23.03 13.01 15.21
CA LYS A 206 22.87 12.35 16.52
C LYS A 206 21.71 12.92 17.35
N LEU A 207 20.58 13.19 16.70
CA LEU A 207 19.40 13.70 17.38
C LEU A 207 18.66 12.55 18.08
N TYR A 208 18.12 12.82 19.25
CA TYR A 208 17.27 11.88 20.00
C TYR A 208 15.85 11.89 19.40
N VAL A 209 15.71 11.31 18.21
CA VAL A 209 14.45 11.27 17.45
C VAL A 209 14.22 9.89 16.87
N GLY A 210 13.12 9.24 17.26
CA GLY A 210 12.64 8.00 16.64
C GLY A 210 11.78 8.28 15.43
N VAL A 211 12.08 7.62 14.31
CA VAL A 211 11.36 7.75 13.04
C VAL A 211 10.73 6.42 12.68
N ALA A 212 9.40 6.40 12.55
CA ALA A 212 8.65 5.26 12.04
C ALA A 212 7.82 5.68 10.83
N ALA A 213 7.73 4.81 9.83
CA ALA A 213 6.85 5.02 8.69
C ALA A 213 5.73 3.99 8.66
N ILE A 214 4.57 4.40 8.14
CA ILE A 214 3.41 3.56 7.89
C ILE A 214 3.14 3.59 6.38
N PRO A 215 3.30 2.46 5.70
CA PRO A 215 3.22 2.39 4.25
C PRO A 215 1.77 2.60 3.79
N LYS A 216 1.58 3.53 2.87
CA LYS A 216 0.28 3.94 2.35
C LYS A 216 0.24 3.85 0.83
N THR A 217 -0.49 2.89 0.30
CA THR A 217 -0.81 2.82 -1.11
C THR A 217 -2.08 1.97 -1.32
N VAL A 218 -2.98 2.44 -2.16
CA VAL A 218 -4.15 1.64 -2.56
C VAL A 218 -3.75 0.54 -3.55
N ASP A 219 -2.65 0.73 -4.29
CA ASP A 219 -2.22 -0.17 -5.37
C ASP A 219 -1.60 -1.48 -4.85
N ASN A 220 -1.29 -1.55 -3.54
CA ASN A 220 -0.62 -2.69 -2.91
C ASN A 220 0.76 -3.01 -3.51
N ASP A 221 1.47 -1.97 -3.96
CA ASP A 221 2.75 -2.06 -4.66
C ASP A 221 3.99 -1.99 -3.75
N VAL A 222 3.81 -1.92 -2.43
CA VAL A 222 4.89 -1.94 -1.45
C VAL A 222 5.39 -3.38 -1.25
N GLY A 223 6.68 -3.61 -1.51
CA GLY A 223 7.29 -4.93 -1.35
C GLY A 223 7.45 -5.35 0.12
N ILE A 224 7.81 -6.60 0.31
CA ILE A 224 8.06 -7.28 1.61
C ILE A 224 6.79 -7.51 2.44
N ILE A 225 5.87 -6.56 2.52
CA ILE A 225 4.64 -6.69 3.30
C ILE A 225 3.54 -7.42 2.52
N ASP A 226 2.67 -8.11 3.24
CA ASP A 226 1.56 -8.87 2.64
C ASP A 226 0.58 -7.97 1.90
N ARG A 227 0.31 -6.80 2.49
CA ARG A 227 -0.61 -5.79 1.93
C ARG A 227 -0.41 -4.42 2.58
N SER A 228 -0.80 -3.37 1.87
CA SER A 228 -0.93 -2.01 2.40
C SER A 228 -2.38 -1.70 2.78
N PHE A 229 -2.59 -0.76 3.71
CA PHE A 229 -3.94 -0.35 4.09
C PHE A 229 -4.63 0.43 2.96
N GLY A 230 -5.96 0.34 2.93
CA GLY A 230 -6.81 0.94 1.90
C GLY A 230 -7.03 0.04 0.68
N PHE A 231 -6.20 -0.97 0.48
CA PHE A 231 -6.30 -1.91 -0.64
C PHE A 231 -7.62 -2.71 -0.62
N GLN A 232 -8.03 -3.24 0.53
CA GLN A 232 -9.26 -4.02 0.63
C GLN A 232 -10.50 -3.16 0.37
N THR A 233 -10.50 -1.94 0.85
CA THR A 233 -11.56 -0.96 0.53
C THR A 233 -11.56 -0.61 -0.95
N ALA A 234 -10.39 -0.44 -1.56
CA ALA A 234 -10.26 -0.16 -2.99
C ALA A 234 -10.83 -1.30 -3.85
N VAL A 235 -10.52 -2.55 -3.51
CA VAL A 235 -11.06 -3.73 -4.19
C VAL A 235 -12.58 -3.79 -4.06
N GLU A 236 -13.13 -3.56 -2.87
CA GLU A 236 -14.59 -3.51 -2.63
C GLU A 236 -15.28 -2.45 -3.49
N LYS A 237 -14.71 -1.25 -3.57
CA LYS A 237 -15.27 -0.17 -4.39
C LYS A 237 -15.11 -0.44 -5.89
N ALA A 238 -14.00 -1.04 -6.30
CA ALA A 238 -13.80 -1.48 -7.67
C ALA A 238 -14.82 -2.53 -8.08
N GLN A 239 -15.11 -3.52 -7.22
CA GLN A 239 -16.16 -4.50 -7.45
C GLN A 239 -17.53 -3.85 -7.66
N GLN A 240 -17.89 -2.85 -6.84
CA GLN A 240 -19.17 -2.12 -7.00
C GLN A 240 -19.23 -1.39 -8.36
N ALA A 241 -18.13 -0.82 -8.83
CA ALA A 241 -18.07 -0.19 -10.14
C ALA A 241 -18.19 -1.21 -11.29
N ILE A 242 -17.59 -2.40 -11.14
CA ILE A 242 -17.69 -3.50 -12.10
C ILE A 242 -19.15 -3.98 -12.20
N SER A 243 -19.83 -4.20 -11.06
CA SER A 243 -21.25 -4.61 -11.08
C SER A 243 -22.14 -3.57 -11.76
N ALA A 244 -21.88 -2.28 -11.55
CA ALA A 244 -22.61 -1.22 -12.28
C ALA A 244 -22.32 -1.24 -13.79
N ALA A 245 -21.07 -1.47 -14.18
CA ALA A 245 -20.67 -1.58 -15.59
C ALA A 245 -21.31 -2.79 -16.26
N HIS A 246 -21.42 -3.91 -15.54
CA HIS A 246 -22.10 -5.11 -16.03
C HIS A 246 -23.58 -4.84 -16.36
N VAL A 247 -24.34 -4.28 -15.41
CA VAL A 247 -25.75 -3.94 -15.60
C VAL A 247 -25.96 -2.98 -16.78
N GLU A 248 -25.09 -1.96 -16.89
CA GLU A 248 -25.14 -1.00 -18.00
C GLU A 248 -24.81 -1.65 -19.37
N ALA A 249 -23.89 -2.60 -19.40
CA ALA A 249 -23.51 -3.32 -20.61
C ALA A 249 -24.62 -4.28 -21.04
N GLU A 250 -25.15 -5.08 -20.12
CA GLU A 250 -26.25 -6.02 -20.37
C GLU A 250 -27.53 -5.31 -20.87
N SER A 251 -27.75 -4.07 -20.44
CA SER A 251 -28.91 -3.26 -20.81
C SER A 251 -28.84 -2.63 -22.20
N ALA A 252 -27.77 -2.87 -22.96
CA ALA A 252 -27.56 -2.30 -24.31
C ALA A 252 -27.16 -3.36 -25.32
N PRO A 253 -27.66 -3.31 -26.59
CA PRO A 253 -27.22 -4.21 -27.65
C PRO A 253 -25.70 -4.09 -27.85
N ASN A 254 -25.00 -5.22 -27.86
CA ASN A 254 -23.55 -5.31 -28.01
C ASN A 254 -22.82 -4.36 -27.03
N GLY A 255 -23.30 -4.32 -25.76
CA GLY A 255 -22.81 -3.42 -24.77
C GLY A 255 -21.47 -3.87 -24.19
N ILE A 256 -20.50 -2.93 -24.06
CA ILE A 256 -19.26 -3.16 -23.33
C ILE A 256 -19.21 -2.24 -22.12
N GLY A 257 -19.12 -2.83 -20.92
CA GLY A 257 -18.76 -2.14 -19.68
C GLY A 257 -17.24 -2.04 -19.58
N LEU A 258 -16.69 -0.84 -19.65
CA LEU A 258 -15.24 -0.60 -19.56
C LEU A 258 -14.95 0.12 -18.25
N VAL A 259 -14.24 -0.54 -17.35
CA VAL A 259 -13.89 0.00 -16.03
C VAL A 259 -12.37 0.21 -15.94
N LYS A 260 -11.94 1.47 -15.80
CA LYS A 260 -10.54 1.79 -15.55
C LYS A 260 -10.31 1.85 -14.04
N LEU A 261 -9.40 1.05 -13.54
CA LEU A 261 -9.04 0.99 -12.12
C LEU A 261 -7.66 1.60 -11.86
N MET A 262 -7.41 2.01 -10.64
CA MET A 262 -6.09 2.40 -10.17
C MET A 262 -5.12 1.23 -10.30
N GLY A 263 -3.83 1.52 -10.39
CA GLY A 263 -2.77 0.55 -10.60
C GLY A 263 -1.77 1.06 -11.63
N ARG A 264 -0.82 1.88 -11.18
CA ARG A 264 0.16 2.52 -12.07
C ARG A 264 1.23 1.56 -12.57
N SER A 265 1.78 0.79 -11.68
CA SER A 265 2.87 -0.16 -11.96
C SER A 265 2.49 -1.60 -11.62
N THR A 266 1.27 -1.82 -11.15
CA THR A 266 0.79 -3.15 -10.76
C THR A 266 -0.73 -3.25 -10.92
N GLY A 267 -1.18 -4.44 -11.32
CA GLY A 267 -2.59 -4.76 -11.56
C GLY A 267 -3.32 -5.38 -10.36
N HIS A 268 -2.83 -5.26 -9.14
CA HIS A 268 -3.44 -5.94 -7.98
C HIS A 268 -4.91 -5.60 -7.77
N ILE A 269 -5.31 -4.32 -7.87
CA ILE A 269 -6.73 -3.94 -7.71
C ILE A 269 -7.58 -4.60 -8.81
N ALA A 270 -7.15 -4.51 -10.06
CA ALA A 270 -7.86 -5.11 -11.20
C ALA A 270 -7.98 -6.64 -11.04
N LEU A 271 -6.90 -7.31 -10.66
CA LEU A 271 -6.86 -8.75 -10.40
C LEU A 271 -7.86 -9.15 -9.30
N TYR A 272 -7.77 -8.51 -8.12
CA TYR A 272 -8.61 -8.88 -6.98
C TYR A 272 -10.08 -8.52 -7.21
N ALA A 273 -10.36 -7.36 -7.84
CA ALA A 273 -11.71 -6.96 -8.19
C ALA A 273 -12.34 -7.91 -9.22
N THR A 274 -11.58 -8.38 -10.21
CA THR A 274 -12.02 -9.40 -11.18
C THR A 274 -12.36 -10.72 -10.49
N LEU A 275 -11.49 -11.20 -9.61
CA LEU A 275 -11.75 -12.45 -8.89
C LEU A 275 -12.95 -12.36 -7.94
N SER A 276 -13.20 -11.19 -7.35
CA SER A 276 -14.28 -11.00 -6.38
C SER A 276 -15.63 -10.72 -7.02
N SER A 277 -15.69 -10.00 -8.17
CA SER A 277 -16.95 -9.68 -8.84
C SER A 277 -17.49 -10.86 -9.63
N ARG A 278 -16.65 -11.60 -10.32
CA ARG A 278 -17.00 -12.68 -11.25
C ARG A 278 -17.75 -12.22 -12.52
N ASP A 279 -17.90 -10.92 -12.71
CA ASP A 279 -18.64 -10.30 -13.83
C ASP A 279 -17.72 -9.84 -14.96
N VAL A 280 -16.40 -10.06 -14.86
CA VAL A 280 -15.40 -9.54 -15.79
C VAL A 280 -15.08 -10.60 -16.86
N ASP A 281 -15.18 -10.22 -18.12
CA ASP A 281 -14.78 -11.05 -19.27
C ASP A 281 -13.30 -10.86 -19.63
N CYS A 282 -12.73 -9.66 -19.42
CA CYS A 282 -11.32 -9.41 -19.70
C CYS A 282 -10.69 -8.48 -18.66
N CYS A 283 -9.58 -8.91 -18.05
CA CYS A 283 -8.78 -8.15 -17.08
C CYS A 283 -7.42 -7.82 -17.70
N LEU A 284 -7.14 -6.53 -17.90
CA LEU A 284 -5.90 -6.02 -18.48
C LEU A 284 -5.06 -5.35 -17.38
N ILE A 285 -3.84 -5.83 -17.20
CA ILE A 285 -2.91 -5.36 -16.16
C ILE A 285 -1.54 -4.98 -16.76
N PRO A 286 -0.77 -4.09 -16.11
CA PRO A 286 0.52 -3.65 -16.64
C PRO A 286 1.52 -4.79 -16.83
N GLU A 287 1.44 -5.83 -16.01
CA GLU A 287 2.38 -6.96 -16.01
C GLU A 287 2.11 -7.99 -17.13
N ASN A 288 0.99 -7.86 -17.84
CA ASN A 288 0.63 -8.72 -18.96
C ASN A 288 0.35 -7.89 -20.21
N GLU A 289 1.26 -7.91 -21.16
CA GLU A 289 1.08 -7.23 -22.45
C GLU A 289 -0.13 -7.77 -23.18
N PHE A 290 -0.79 -6.92 -23.97
CA PHE A 290 -1.90 -7.29 -24.83
C PHE A 290 -1.81 -6.57 -26.18
N TYR A 291 -2.62 -6.97 -27.14
CA TYR A 291 -2.74 -6.30 -28.44
C TYR A 291 -4.20 -6.29 -28.88
N LEU A 292 -4.56 -5.33 -29.74
CA LEU A 292 -5.95 -5.10 -30.15
C LEU A 292 -6.39 -6.01 -31.29
N HIS A 293 -5.64 -6.03 -32.38
CA HIS A 293 -6.04 -6.61 -33.67
C HIS A 293 -5.32 -7.93 -33.95
N GLY A 294 -6.00 -8.80 -34.71
CA GLY A 294 -5.48 -10.07 -35.22
C GLY A 294 -5.81 -11.25 -34.29
N LYS A 295 -5.38 -12.43 -34.75
CA LYS A 295 -5.70 -13.69 -34.07
C LYS A 295 -5.21 -13.72 -32.63
N GLY A 296 -6.12 -14.00 -31.68
CA GLY A 296 -5.84 -13.99 -30.26
C GLY A 296 -5.77 -12.58 -29.65
N GLY A 297 -6.10 -11.54 -30.41
CA GLY A 297 -6.15 -10.17 -29.91
C GLY A 297 -7.44 -9.84 -29.14
N LEU A 298 -7.46 -8.68 -28.50
CA LEU A 298 -8.58 -8.26 -27.66
C LEU A 298 -9.89 -8.18 -28.44
N PHE A 299 -9.87 -7.65 -29.67
CA PHE A 299 -11.11 -7.45 -30.44
C PHE A 299 -11.72 -8.77 -30.89
N GLU A 300 -10.92 -9.73 -31.35
CA GLU A 300 -11.41 -11.08 -31.68
C GLU A 300 -12.05 -11.75 -30.47
N PHE A 301 -11.39 -11.66 -29.30
CA PHE A 301 -11.93 -12.20 -28.06
C PHE A 301 -13.26 -11.54 -27.66
N LEU A 302 -13.35 -10.21 -27.72
CA LEU A 302 -14.58 -9.47 -27.40
C LEU A 302 -15.70 -9.75 -28.39
N GLU A 303 -15.40 -9.92 -29.68
CA GLU A 303 -16.38 -10.31 -30.68
C GLU A 303 -17.05 -11.65 -30.33
N ASP A 304 -16.24 -12.64 -29.94
CA ASP A 304 -16.76 -13.94 -29.51
C ASP A 304 -17.63 -13.82 -28.25
N ARG A 305 -17.25 -12.96 -27.31
CA ARG A 305 -18.04 -12.69 -26.09
C ARG A 305 -19.37 -12.01 -26.40
N LEU A 306 -19.37 -11.01 -27.27
CA LEU A 306 -20.58 -10.31 -27.69
C LEU A 306 -21.53 -11.25 -28.42
N LYS A 307 -21.02 -12.15 -29.29
CA LYS A 307 -21.83 -13.18 -29.93
C LYS A 307 -22.45 -14.19 -28.99
N GLN A 308 -21.74 -14.54 -27.90
CA GLN A 308 -22.19 -15.53 -26.90
C GLN A 308 -23.17 -14.93 -25.90
N ASN A 309 -22.84 -13.77 -25.35
CA ASN A 309 -23.52 -13.19 -24.19
C ASN A 309 -24.32 -11.92 -24.50
N GLY A 310 -24.12 -11.29 -25.66
CA GLY A 310 -24.74 -10.01 -26.04
C GLY A 310 -24.05 -8.80 -25.41
N HIS A 311 -23.18 -9.01 -24.43
CA HIS A 311 -22.43 -7.97 -23.71
C HIS A 311 -21.07 -8.49 -23.24
N ALA A 312 -20.19 -7.58 -22.80
CA ALA A 312 -18.92 -7.91 -22.17
C ALA A 312 -18.49 -6.84 -21.15
N VAL A 313 -17.72 -7.24 -20.15
CA VAL A 313 -17.11 -6.33 -19.17
C VAL A 313 -15.58 -6.41 -19.24
N VAL A 314 -14.94 -5.27 -19.46
CA VAL A 314 -13.49 -5.12 -19.53
C VAL A 314 -13.00 -4.28 -18.36
N VAL A 315 -12.08 -4.81 -17.59
CA VAL A 315 -11.37 -4.08 -16.54
C VAL A 315 -9.95 -3.79 -17.03
N VAL A 316 -9.51 -2.54 -16.88
CA VAL A 316 -8.16 -2.12 -17.26
C VAL A 316 -7.50 -1.33 -16.12
N ALA A 317 -6.30 -1.72 -15.70
CA ALA A 317 -5.51 -0.92 -14.77
C ALA A 317 -4.89 0.28 -15.50
N GLU A 318 -4.83 1.45 -14.85
CA GLU A 318 -4.41 2.72 -15.49
C GLU A 318 -3.01 2.69 -16.12
N GLY A 319 -2.12 1.83 -15.63
CA GLY A 319 -0.77 1.68 -16.18
C GLY A 319 -0.67 0.75 -17.38
N THR A 320 -1.74 0.06 -17.72
CA THR A 320 -1.74 -0.94 -18.80
C THR A 320 -1.73 -0.26 -20.18
N GLY A 321 -0.98 -0.82 -21.12
CA GLY A 321 -1.00 -0.41 -22.53
C GLY A 321 -0.53 1.03 -22.79
N GLN A 322 0.19 1.63 -21.88
CA GLN A 322 0.64 3.02 -21.99
C GLN A 322 1.56 3.27 -23.21
N ASP A 323 2.27 2.26 -23.66
CA ASP A 323 3.11 2.33 -24.87
C ASP A 323 2.32 2.25 -26.18
N MET A 324 1.08 1.75 -26.11
CA MET A 324 0.18 1.64 -27.27
C MET A 324 -0.53 2.96 -27.56
N ILE A 325 -0.66 3.85 -26.55
CA ILE A 325 -1.34 5.13 -26.70
C ILE A 325 -0.44 6.10 -27.46
N PRO A 326 -0.88 6.65 -28.60
CA PRO A 326 -0.08 7.60 -29.37
C PRO A 326 0.29 8.82 -28.52
N ARG A 327 1.59 9.12 -28.42
CA ARG A 327 2.14 10.28 -27.69
C ARG A 327 3.22 10.94 -28.49
N THR A 328 3.27 12.26 -28.38
CA THR A 328 4.44 13.04 -28.81
C THR A 328 5.62 12.80 -27.85
N ASN A 329 6.85 13.05 -28.34
CA ASN A 329 8.05 12.93 -27.50
C ASN A 329 8.02 13.88 -26.29
N ALA A 330 7.38 15.05 -26.41
CA ALA A 330 7.20 15.99 -25.32
C ALA A 330 6.28 15.42 -24.21
N GLU A 331 5.17 14.76 -24.59
CA GLU A 331 4.24 14.16 -23.62
C GLU A 331 4.84 12.95 -22.88
N LYS A 332 5.78 12.23 -23.49
CA LYS A 332 6.51 11.12 -22.84
C LYS A 332 7.42 11.59 -21.71
N GLN A 333 7.85 12.86 -21.72
CA GLN A 333 8.78 13.41 -20.74
C GLN A 333 8.08 14.14 -19.59
N VAL A 334 6.75 14.26 -19.61
CA VAL A 334 6.00 14.93 -18.54
C VAL A 334 5.96 14.04 -17.29
N SER A 335 6.43 14.60 -16.17
CA SER A 335 6.36 13.99 -14.86
C SER A 335 5.46 14.79 -13.92
N ASP A 336 4.80 14.12 -12.98
CA ASP A 336 4.04 14.76 -11.91
C ASP A 336 4.99 15.41 -10.87
N GLU A 337 4.43 16.16 -9.91
CA GLU A 337 5.19 16.83 -8.83
C GLU A 337 6.03 15.86 -7.97
N SER A 338 5.77 14.55 -8.07
CA SER A 338 6.51 13.50 -7.37
C SER A 338 7.59 12.85 -8.25
N GLY A 339 7.75 13.33 -9.51
CA GLY A 339 8.71 12.78 -10.47
C GLY A 339 8.26 11.50 -11.18
N ASN A 340 6.97 11.11 -11.06
CA ASN A 340 6.45 9.94 -11.76
C ASN A 340 5.95 10.31 -13.16
N PRO A 341 6.08 9.43 -14.18
CA PRO A 341 5.53 9.68 -15.50
C PRO A 341 4.02 9.98 -15.43
N VAL A 342 3.56 10.95 -16.17
CA VAL A 342 2.11 11.21 -16.32
C VAL A 342 1.54 10.22 -17.32
N PHE A 343 0.52 9.46 -16.91
CA PHE A 343 -0.19 8.53 -17.77
C PHE A 343 -1.32 9.21 -18.53
N LEU A 344 -1.54 8.78 -19.75
CA LEU A 344 -2.75 9.10 -20.51
C LEU A 344 -3.89 8.18 -20.06
N ASP A 345 -5.12 8.61 -20.28
CA ASP A 345 -6.29 7.82 -19.90
C ASP A 345 -6.48 6.63 -20.85
N VAL A 346 -6.01 5.46 -20.41
CA VAL A 346 -6.11 4.21 -21.18
C VAL A 346 -7.58 3.81 -21.41
N GLY A 347 -8.50 4.13 -20.49
CA GLY A 347 -9.91 3.82 -20.66
C GLY A 347 -10.57 4.65 -21.75
N VAL A 348 -10.27 5.95 -21.82
CA VAL A 348 -10.74 6.84 -22.88
C VAL A 348 -10.16 6.41 -24.23
N TRP A 349 -8.87 6.10 -24.28
CA TRP A 349 -8.22 5.60 -25.48
C TRP A 349 -8.84 4.27 -25.95
N LEU A 350 -8.97 3.29 -25.08
CA LEU A 350 -9.52 1.97 -25.40
C LEU A 350 -10.99 2.07 -25.85
N LYS A 351 -11.78 2.94 -25.22
CA LYS A 351 -13.15 3.26 -25.65
C LYS A 351 -13.18 3.77 -27.10
N SER A 352 -12.23 4.64 -27.46
CA SER A 352 -12.12 5.16 -28.84
C SER A 352 -11.73 4.05 -29.82
N GLU A 353 -10.77 3.20 -29.49
CA GLU A 353 -10.33 2.09 -30.34
C GLU A 353 -11.43 1.04 -30.53
N LEU A 354 -12.18 0.69 -29.47
CA LEU A 354 -13.35 -0.19 -29.54
C LEU A 354 -14.43 0.33 -30.50
N LYS A 355 -14.72 1.64 -30.43
CA LYS A 355 -15.68 2.25 -31.35
C LYS A 355 -15.20 2.22 -32.80
N LYS A 356 -13.94 2.59 -33.06
CA LYS A 356 -13.36 2.55 -34.41
C LYS A 356 -13.39 1.14 -34.99
N TRP A 357 -13.03 0.14 -34.17
CA TRP A 357 -13.09 -1.25 -34.60
C TRP A 357 -14.50 -1.66 -34.99
N TRP A 358 -15.50 -1.37 -34.14
CA TRP A 358 -16.87 -1.76 -34.42
C TRP A 358 -17.44 -1.07 -35.67
N ASP A 359 -17.20 0.22 -35.86
CA ASP A 359 -17.67 1.01 -37.01
C ASP A 359 -17.08 0.49 -38.33
N VAL A 360 -15.91 -0.13 -38.34
CA VAL A 360 -15.26 -0.70 -39.51
C VAL A 360 -15.81 -2.10 -39.84
N ASP A 361 -15.85 -2.97 -38.82
CA ASP A 361 -16.09 -4.41 -39.01
C ASP A 361 -17.58 -4.77 -38.95
N HIS A 362 -18.42 -3.96 -38.27
CA HIS A 362 -19.85 -4.20 -38.00
C HIS A 362 -20.74 -3.02 -38.41
N LYS A 363 -20.58 -2.58 -39.67
CA LYS A 363 -21.31 -1.42 -40.21
C LYS A 363 -22.83 -1.53 -40.06
N GLY A 364 -23.41 -0.57 -39.31
CA GLY A 364 -24.87 -0.48 -39.14
C GLY A 364 -25.42 -1.26 -37.96
N GLU A 365 -24.57 -1.98 -37.21
CA GLU A 365 -24.97 -2.64 -35.98
C GLU A 365 -24.86 -1.70 -34.79
N LEU A 366 -25.81 -1.82 -33.85
CA LEU A 366 -25.75 -1.05 -32.58
C LEU A 366 -24.62 -1.55 -31.71
N PHE A 367 -23.89 -0.59 -31.15
CA PHE A 367 -22.77 -0.85 -30.24
C PHE A 367 -22.66 0.24 -29.19
N THR A 368 -22.44 -0.13 -27.93
CA THR A 368 -22.36 0.83 -26.84
C THR A 368 -21.19 0.52 -25.93
N VAL A 369 -20.35 1.51 -25.62
CA VAL A 369 -19.29 1.38 -24.61
C VAL A 369 -19.61 2.29 -23.43
N LYS A 370 -19.89 1.70 -22.29
CA LYS A 370 -20.14 2.36 -21.00
C LYS A 370 -18.82 2.42 -20.24
N TYR A 371 -18.24 3.62 -20.16
CA TYR A 371 -16.94 3.83 -19.50
C TYR A 371 -17.13 4.36 -18.08
N ILE A 372 -16.51 3.71 -17.10
CA ILE A 372 -16.51 4.08 -15.69
C ILE A 372 -15.07 4.28 -15.22
N ASP A 373 -14.81 5.45 -14.64
CA ASP A 373 -13.57 5.75 -13.89
C ASP A 373 -13.91 6.02 -12.42
N PRO A 374 -13.82 5.02 -11.53
CA PRO A 374 -14.16 5.18 -10.13
C PRO A 374 -13.00 5.69 -9.25
N THR A 375 -11.92 6.23 -9.83
CA THR A 375 -10.69 6.60 -9.11
C THR A 375 -10.95 7.38 -7.83
N TYR A 376 -11.78 8.42 -7.87
CA TYR A 376 -12.08 9.22 -6.66
C TYR A 376 -12.99 8.49 -5.69
N MET A 377 -13.90 7.66 -6.17
CA MET A 377 -14.79 6.82 -5.34
C MET A 377 -14.04 5.70 -4.63
N ILE A 378 -12.89 5.27 -5.15
CA ILE A 378 -12.04 4.25 -4.57
C ILE A 378 -11.17 4.84 -3.45
N ARG A 379 -10.51 5.99 -3.67
CA ARG A 379 -9.48 6.50 -2.76
C ARG A 379 -9.94 7.53 -1.74
N ALA A 380 -11.09 8.18 -1.95
CA ALA A 380 -11.58 9.27 -1.10
C ALA A 380 -12.63 8.85 -0.07
N VAL A 381 -12.89 7.56 0.07
CA VAL A 381 -13.89 6.99 0.98
C VAL A 381 -13.28 6.60 2.32
N THR A 382 -14.12 6.32 3.30
CA THR A 382 -13.73 5.73 4.58
C THR A 382 -13.28 4.30 4.39
N ALA A 383 -12.34 3.85 5.22
CA ALA A 383 -11.90 2.46 5.23
C ALA A 383 -13.02 1.51 5.63
N ASN A 384 -13.08 0.34 5.01
CA ASN A 384 -13.94 -0.75 5.45
C ASN A 384 -13.41 -1.38 6.76
N ALA A 385 -14.14 -2.37 7.30
CA ALA A 385 -13.79 -3.00 8.58
C ALA A 385 -12.39 -3.63 8.57
N THR A 386 -12.01 -4.28 7.47
CA THR A 386 -10.69 -4.92 7.33
C THR A 386 -9.57 -3.91 7.36
N ASP A 387 -9.67 -2.84 6.58
CA ASP A 387 -8.66 -1.79 6.54
C ASP A 387 -8.62 -0.98 7.84
N ASN A 388 -9.78 -0.74 8.50
CA ASN A 388 -9.80 -0.08 9.81
C ASN A 388 -9.05 -0.88 10.88
N LEU A 389 -9.29 -2.19 10.96
CA LEU A 389 -8.55 -3.08 11.86
C LEU A 389 -7.04 -3.03 11.55
N TYR A 390 -6.71 -3.10 10.27
CA TYR A 390 -5.33 -3.07 9.81
C TYR A 390 -4.63 -1.76 10.17
N CYS A 391 -5.27 -0.62 9.93
CA CYS A 391 -4.76 0.71 10.32
C CYS A 391 -4.49 0.81 11.82
N THR A 392 -5.37 0.24 12.66
CA THR A 392 -5.21 0.19 14.11
C THR A 392 -3.93 -0.57 14.49
N LEU A 393 -3.78 -1.78 13.97
CA LEU A 393 -2.64 -2.65 14.32
C LEU A 393 -1.30 -2.10 13.81
N LEU A 394 -1.29 -1.47 12.62
CA LEU A 394 -0.11 -0.77 12.10
C LEU A 394 0.32 0.40 13.00
N SER A 395 -0.65 1.24 13.39
CA SER A 395 -0.39 2.41 14.22
C SER A 395 0.17 2.02 15.60
N HIS A 396 -0.46 1.06 16.26
CA HIS A 396 0.02 0.57 17.55
C HIS A 396 1.40 -0.10 17.44
N SER A 397 1.63 -0.90 16.38
CA SER A 397 2.95 -1.49 16.11
C SER A 397 4.03 -0.42 15.94
N ALA A 398 3.74 0.66 15.21
CA ALA A 398 4.68 1.76 15.03
C ALA A 398 5.01 2.45 16.37
N ILE A 399 3.98 2.72 17.20
CA ILE A 399 4.18 3.32 18.55
C ILE A 399 5.06 2.42 19.41
N HIS A 400 4.74 1.14 19.52
CA HIS A 400 5.49 0.18 20.33
C HIS A 400 6.97 0.11 19.90
N GLY A 401 7.23 0.14 18.58
CA GLY A 401 8.59 0.12 18.04
C GLY A 401 9.38 1.37 18.40
N VAL A 402 8.80 2.55 18.21
CA VAL A 402 9.47 3.81 18.54
C VAL A 402 9.71 3.90 20.04
N MET A 403 8.71 3.62 20.88
CA MET A 403 8.86 3.62 22.33
C MET A 403 9.96 2.67 22.80
N ALA A 404 10.10 1.51 22.16
CA ALA A 404 11.17 0.54 22.43
C ALA A 404 12.56 0.98 21.90
N GLY A 405 12.71 2.18 21.34
CA GLY A 405 13.97 2.73 20.85
C GLY A 405 14.33 2.35 19.41
N TYR A 406 13.50 1.56 18.72
CA TYR A 406 13.70 1.31 17.30
C TYR A 406 13.42 2.57 16.47
N THR A 407 14.16 2.75 15.39
CA THR A 407 14.06 3.92 14.52
C THR A 407 14.41 3.56 13.09
N GLY A 408 14.00 4.38 12.09
CA GLY A 408 14.27 4.11 10.68
C GLY A 408 13.57 2.86 10.15
N PHE A 409 12.36 2.57 10.62
CA PHE A 409 11.62 1.37 10.25
C PHE A 409 10.21 1.66 9.72
N VAL A 410 9.69 0.67 9.01
CA VAL A 410 8.29 0.54 8.61
C VAL A 410 7.65 -0.54 9.45
N ALA A 411 6.44 -0.28 9.97
CA ALA A 411 5.59 -1.33 10.53
C ALA A 411 4.74 -1.93 9.40
N GLY A 412 4.74 -3.25 9.26
CA GLY A 412 3.95 -3.94 8.22
C GLY A 412 3.74 -5.42 8.52
N PRO A 413 2.72 -6.07 7.91
CA PRO A 413 2.47 -7.49 8.07
C PRO A 413 3.36 -8.31 7.15
N ILE A 414 3.90 -9.39 7.69
CA ILE A 414 4.62 -10.44 6.97
C ILE A 414 4.02 -11.76 7.41
N ASN A 415 3.48 -12.54 6.48
CA ASN A 415 2.84 -13.82 6.75
C ASN A 415 1.79 -13.73 7.87
N GLY A 416 0.93 -12.70 7.83
CA GLY A 416 -0.13 -12.45 8.80
C GLY A 416 0.32 -11.92 10.16
N ASN A 417 1.61 -11.72 10.38
CA ASN A 417 2.18 -11.16 11.62
C ASN A 417 2.79 -9.79 11.37
N TYR A 418 2.74 -8.89 12.36
CA TYR A 418 3.34 -7.56 12.24
C TYR A 418 4.83 -7.59 12.55
N ALA A 419 5.62 -6.93 11.72
CA ALA A 419 7.07 -6.87 11.79
C ALA A 419 7.57 -5.43 11.70
N TYR A 420 8.81 -5.22 12.18
CA TYR A 420 9.58 -4.00 11.92
C TYR A 420 10.56 -4.26 10.78
N ILE A 421 10.43 -3.52 9.71
CA ILE A 421 11.22 -3.65 8.48
C ILE A 421 12.06 -2.37 8.33
N PRO A 422 13.37 -2.43 8.14
CA PRO A 422 14.18 -1.24 7.85
C PRO A 422 13.62 -0.47 6.64
N MET A 423 13.55 0.86 6.74
CA MET A 423 12.95 1.70 5.69
C MET A 423 13.68 1.60 4.36
N ASP A 424 14.99 1.46 4.37
CA ASP A 424 15.82 1.33 3.18
C ASP A 424 15.50 0.06 2.39
N GLU A 425 15.25 -1.07 3.05
CA GLU A 425 14.86 -2.30 2.35
C GLU A 425 13.51 -2.18 1.63
N ILE A 426 12.54 -1.50 2.24
CA ILE A 426 11.20 -1.42 1.69
C ILE A 426 11.09 -0.36 0.58
N ALA A 427 11.89 0.72 0.66
CA ALA A 427 11.87 1.81 -0.31
C ALA A 427 12.34 1.38 -1.72
N ASP A 428 13.14 0.31 -1.79
CA ASP A 428 13.71 -0.20 -3.06
C ASP A 428 12.98 -1.44 -3.58
N THR A 429 11.98 -1.96 -2.85
CA THR A 429 11.25 -3.16 -3.27
C THR A 429 9.85 -2.83 -3.74
N LYS A 430 9.41 -3.53 -4.80
CA LYS A 430 8.04 -3.42 -5.32
C LYS A 430 7.33 -4.76 -5.23
N ASN A 431 6.02 -4.68 -5.02
CA ASN A 431 5.10 -5.80 -5.11
C ASN A 431 4.32 -5.67 -6.42
N VAL A 432 4.67 -6.48 -7.41
CA VAL A 432 3.99 -6.56 -8.70
C VAL A 432 3.22 -7.87 -8.81
N VAL A 433 2.22 -7.92 -9.69
CA VAL A 433 1.50 -9.17 -9.96
C VAL A 433 2.44 -10.15 -10.67
N ASP A 434 2.66 -11.30 -10.05
CA ASP A 434 3.36 -12.39 -10.72
C ASP A 434 2.39 -13.13 -11.65
N THR A 435 2.57 -12.98 -12.96
CA THR A 435 1.76 -13.63 -13.99
C THR A 435 1.94 -15.16 -14.05
N LYS A 436 2.90 -15.72 -13.29
CA LYS A 436 3.09 -17.15 -13.09
C LYS A 436 2.43 -17.68 -11.81
N ASP A 437 1.95 -16.78 -10.94
CA ASP A 437 1.24 -17.15 -9.70
C ASP A 437 -0.15 -17.75 -10.02
N PRO A 438 -0.60 -18.74 -9.23
CA PRO A 438 -1.95 -19.32 -9.36
C PRO A 438 -3.08 -18.28 -9.40
N LYS A 439 -2.95 -17.12 -8.75
CA LYS A 439 -3.99 -16.07 -8.78
C LYS A 439 -4.21 -15.52 -10.19
N TRP A 440 -3.14 -15.29 -10.96
CA TRP A 440 -3.28 -14.87 -12.35
C TRP A 440 -3.87 -15.99 -13.23
N ALA A 441 -3.47 -17.23 -12.99
CA ALA A 441 -4.07 -18.38 -13.66
C ALA A 441 -5.59 -18.48 -13.36
N TRP A 442 -6.03 -18.19 -12.14
CA TRP A 442 -7.45 -18.13 -11.80
C TRP A 442 -8.19 -17.00 -12.53
N VAL A 443 -7.61 -15.80 -12.63
CA VAL A 443 -8.21 -14.72 -13.46
C VAL A 443 -8.41 -15.22 -14.87
N ARG A 444 -7.40 -15.78 -15.53
CA ARG A 444 -7.52 -16.31 -16.88
C ARG A 444 -8.55 -17.44 -17.00
N SER A 445 -8.65 -18.30 -16.01
CA SER A 445 -9.62 -19.39 -15.96
C SER A 445 -11.07 -18.90 -15.91
N ILE A 446 -11.36 -17.88 -15.10
CA ILE A 446 -12.74 -17.38 -14.95
C ILE A 446 -13.15 -16.43 -16.08
N THR A 447 -12.22 -15.65 -16.63
CA THR A 447 -12.46 -14.75 -17.76
C THR A 447 -12.39 -15.48 -19.10
N THR A 448 -11.69 -16.60 -19.17
CA THR A 448 -11.29 -17.34 -20.38
C THR A 448 -10.57 -16.48 -21.42
N GLN A 449 -10.03 -15.34 -21.00
CA GLN A 449 -9.26 -14.44 -21.86
C GLN A 449 -7.99 -15.10 -22.39
N PRO A 450 -7.52 -14.76 -23.60
CA PRO A 450 -6.25 -15.23 -24.12
C PRO A 450 -5.07 -14.73 -23.27
N ASP A 451 -3.92 -15.35 -23.44
CA ASP A 451 -2.67 -14.86 -22.80
C ASP A 451 -2.03 -13.69 -23.53
N PHE A 452 -2.59 -13.33 -24.68
CA PHE A 452 -2.09 -12.27 -25.56
C PHE A 452 -0.63 -12.46 -26.03
N GLN A 453 -0.13 -13.69 -25.99
CA GLN A 453 1.20 -13.98 -26.56
C GLN A 453 1.10 -14.04 -28.09
N ARG A 454 1.94 -13.26 -28.75
CA ARG A 454 2.12 -13.38 -30.22
C ARG A 454 3.01 -14.60 -30.47
N ASN A 455 2.41 -15.65 -31.03
CA ASN A 455 3.16 -16.80 -31.55
C ASN A 455 4.03 -16.41 -32.74
#